data_24da40ea43858a74ae27b7254c38b708
#
_entry.id   24da40ea43858a74ae27b7254c38b708
#
_cell.length_a   1.000
_cell.length_b   1.000
_cell.length_c   1.000
_cell.angle_alpha   90.00
_cell.angle_beta   90.00
_cell.angle_gamma   90.00
#
_symmetry.space_group_name_H-M   'P 1'
#
loop_
_entity.id
_entity.type
_entity.pdbx_description
1 polymer ?
#
loop_
_entity_poly.entity_id
_entity_poly.type
_entity_poly.pdbx_seq_one_letter_code
_entity_poly.pdbx_strand_id
1 'polypeptide(L)'
;TAIENGLTPLANTLQTARLTIEQFEAEAKKFLKTDVKTVEEAIKGAQDILAERYAELPREREAVRNTIARFGSLESKKTKSFNSEGTYKNLADKSEKVAYIPSHRYLAIMRAVKEKELSVKITIDTDRVYENIKQYKIPKSSQSSSALLLEAYKDGFKRLLYPSLEREV
;
A
#
# COMPACT_ATOMS: atom_id res chain seq x y z
N THR A 1 -3.03 -5.63 19.20
CA THR A 1 -2.46 -5.78 17.86
C THR A 1 -2.00 -7.21 17.60
N ALA A 2 -1.66 -7.53 16.35
CA ALA A 2 -1.23 -8.87 15.97
C ALA A 2 0.06 -9.28 16.70
N ILE A 3 1.01 -8.36 16.87
CA ILE A 3 2.26 -8.63 17.57
C ILE A 3 1.98 -8.91 19.05
N GLU A 4 1.14 -8.12 19.69
CA GLU A 4 0.74 -8.31 21.08
C GLU A 4 0.01 -9.63 21.29
N ASN A 5 -0.70 -10.10 20.29
CA ASN A 5 -1.39 -11.38 20.31
C ASN A 5 -0.48 -12.59 20.02
N GLY A 6 0.83 -12.34 19.88
CA GLY A 6 1.81 -13.42 19.73
C GLY A 6 1.83 -14.09 18.36
N LEU A 7 1.41 -13.39 17.32
CA LEU A 7 1.31 -13.94 15.96
C LEU A 7 2.61 -13.81 15.14
N THR A 8 3.67 -13.22 15.71
CA THR A 8 4.95 -13.07 15.03
C THR A 8 5.53 -14.38 14.50
N PRO A 9 5.56 -15.49 15.27
CA PRO A 9 6.04 -16.77 14.74
C PRO A 9 5.20 -17.26 13.56
N LEU A 10 3.88 -17.05 13.57
CA LEU A 10 3.00 -17.42 12.47
C LEU A 10 3.32 -16.59 11.22
N ALA A 11 3.57 -15.29 11.39
CA ALA A 11 4.00 -14.42 10.30
C ALA A 11 5.33 -14.89 9.70
N ASN A 12 6.28 -15.28 10.53
CA ASN A 12 7.57 -15.83 10.09
C ASN A 12 7.37 -17.12 9.27
N THR A 13 6.47 -17.98 9.69
CA THR A 13 6.12 -19.20 8.94
C THR A 13 5.52 -18.86 7.58
N LEU A 14 4.60 -17.91 7.53
CA LEU A 14 3.99 -17.48 6.26
C LEU A 14 5.05 -16.88 5.33
N GLN A 15 6.00 -16.14 5.86
CA GLN A 15 7.03 -15.47 5.06
C GLN A 15 7.88 -16.46 4.26
N THR A 16 8.07 -17.69 4.75
CA THR A 16 8.77 -18.74 4.01
C THR A 16 7.98 -19.28 2.84
N ALA A 17 6.65 -19.20 2.91
CA ALA A 17 5.70 -19.70 1.90
C ALA A 17 5.92 -21.17 1.51
N ARG A 18 6.39 -21.99 2.44
CA ARG A 18 6.70 -23.41 2.20
C ARG A 18 5.54 -24.36 2.41
N LEU A 19 4.48 -23.89 3.08
CA LEU A 19 3.33 -24.72 3.42
C LEU A 19 2.22 -24.54 2.39
N THR A 20 1.37 -25.56 2.25
CA THR A 20 0.11 -25.42 1.53
C THR A 20 -0.86 -24.58 2.38
N ILE A 21 -1.97 -24.14 1.79
CA ILE A 21 -2.97 -23.38 2.54
C ILE A 21 -3.49 -24.21 3.73
N GLU A 22 -3.78 -25.49 3.51
CA GLU A 22 -4.27 -26.39 4.56
C GLU A 22 -3.25 -26.56 5.68
N GLN A 23 -1.97 -26.74 5.34
CA GLN A 23 -0.89 -26.86 6.32
C GLN A 23 -0.72 -25.57 7.12
N PHE A 24 -0.82 -24.41 6.45
CA PHE A 24 -0.73 -23.12 7.11
C PHE A 24 -1.90 -22.88 8.06
N GLU A 25 -3.12 -23.26 7.65
CA GLU A 25 -4.30 -23.17 8.51
C GLU A 25 -4.13 -24.05 9.76
N ALA A 26 -3.54 -25.25 9.60
CA ALA A 26 -3.26 -26.14 10.74
C ALA A 26 -2.25 -25.47 11.70
N GLU A 27 -1.24 -24.81 11.19
CA GLU A 27 -0.29 -24.04 12.04
C GLU A 27 -1.01 -22.88 12.73
N ALA A 28 -1.90 -22.17 12.01
CA ALA A 28 -2.65 -21.05 12.57
C ALA A 28 -3.52 -21.46 13.76
N LYS A 29 -4.05 -22.68 13.77
CA LYS A 29 -4.85 -23.19 14.89
C LYS A 29 -4.09 -23.23 16.21
N LYS A 30 -2.77 -23.35 16.18
CA LYS A 30 -1.92 -23.37 17.37
C LYS A 30 -1.85 -22.01 18.07
N PHE A 31 -2.27 -20.95 17.40
CA PHE A 31 -2.21 -19.58 17.90
C PHE A 31 -3.55 -19.05 18.40
N LEU A 32 -4.59 -19.89 18.43
CA LEU A 32 -5.90 -19.49 18.92
C LEU A 32 -5.89 -19.27 20.44
N LYS A 33 -6.46 -18.17 20.86
CA LYS A 33 -6.59 -17.79 22.27
C LYS A 33 -7.68 -16.74 22.44
N THR A 34 -7.80 -16.18 23.64
CA THR A 34 -8.88 -15.23 24.00
C THR A 34 -9.06 -14.11 22.98
N ASP A 35 -7.97 -13.48 22.51
CA ASP A 35 -8.00 -12.35 21.59
C ASP A 35 -7.92 -12.75 20.12
N VAL A 36 -7.65 -14.04 19.85
CA VAL A 36 -7.58 -14.61 18.50
C VAL A 36 -8.44 -15.86 18.49
N LYS A 37 -9.68 -15.72 18.10
CA LYS A 37 -10.69 -16.78 18.27
C LYS A 37 -10.83 -17.70 17.06
N THR A 38 -10.48 -17.26 15.87
CA THR A 38 -10.63 -18.03 14.64
C THR A 38 -9.33 -18.14 13.88
N VAL A 39 -9.25 -19.14 13.01
CA VAL A 39 -8.11 -19.34 12.11
C VAL A 39 -7.95 -18.11 11.20
N GLU A 40 -9.06 -17.57 10.72
CA GLU A 40 -9.06 -16.39 9.86
C GLU A 40 -8.46 -15.17 10.56
N GLU A 41 -8.78 -14.98 11.83
CA GLU A 41 -8.18 -13.89 12.63
C GLU A 41 -6.67 -14.09 12.81
N ALA A 42 -6.22 -15.31 13.04
CA ALA A 42 -4.80 -15.63 13.17
C ALA A 42 -4.05 -15.36 11.86
N ILE A 43 -4.62 -15.81 10.73
CA ILE A 43 -4.03 -15.57 9.41
C ILE A 43 -3.98 -14.08 9.10
N LYS A 44 -5.08 -13.37 9.34
CA LYS A 44 -5.14 -11.92 9.11
C LYS A 44 -4.09 -11.18 9.94
N GLY A 45 -3.94 -11.58 11.20
CA GLY A 45 -2.91 -10.99 12.07
C GLY A 45 -1.49 -11.22 11.56
N ALA A 46 -1.20 -12.44 11.08
CA ALA A 46 0.09 -12.74 10.46
C ALA A 46 0.32 -11.89 9.21
N GLN A 47 -0.71 -11.74 8.38
CA GLN A 47 -0.63 -10.91 7.18
C GLN A 47 -0.42 -9.44 7.54
N ASP A 48 -1.06 -8.94 8.59
CA ASP A 48 -0.88 -7.55 9.05
C ASP A 48 0.56 -7.29 9.49
N ILE A 49 1.18 -8.24 10.19
CA ILE A 49 2.60 -8.13 10.59
C ILE A 49 3.49 -8.04 9.35
N LEU A 50 3.26 -8.90 8.36
CA LEU A 50 4.05 -8.89 7.13
C LEU A 50 3.81 -7.63 6.30
N ALA A 51 2.58 -7.12 6.28
CA ALA A 51 2.26 -5.86 5.62
C ALA A 51 3.05 -4.70 6.21
N GLU A 52 3.11 -4.62 7.54
CA GLU A 52 3.88 -3.59 8.23
C GLU A 52 5.38 -3.72 7.97
N ARG A 53 5.91 -4.94 8.00
CA ARG A 53 7.32 -5.19 7.67
C ARG A 53 7.66 -4.72 6.26
N TYR A 54 6.81 -5.06 5.30
CA TYR A 54 7.01 -4.65 3.92
C TYR A 54 7.03 -3.12 3.78
N ALA A 55 6.07 -2.45 4.41
CA ALA A 55 5.93 -1.00 4.31
C ALA A 55 7.11 -0.25 4.92
N GLU A 56 7.86 -0.87 5.83
CA GLU A 56 9.01 -0.25 6.50
C GLU A 56 10.34 -0.55 5.83
N LEU A 57 10.40 -1.43 4.82
CA LEU A 57 11.65 -1.76 4.15
C LEU A 57 12.20 -0.58 3.36
N PRO A 58 13.44 -0.09 3.67
CA PRO A 58 13.99 1.07 2.99
C PRO A 58 14.11 0.91 1.47
N ARG A 59 14.50 -0.27 1.00
CA ARG A 59 14.60 -0.57 -0.44
C ARG A 59 13.27 -0.46 -1.15
N GLU A 60 12.21 -0.98 -0.53
CA GLU A 60 10.87 -0.94 -1.12
C GLU A 60 10.34 0.49 -1.15
N ARG A 61 10.55 1.24 -0.08
CA ARG A 61 10.16 2.64 -0.02
C ARG A 61 10.86 3.46 -1.11
N GLU A 62 12.17 3.27 -1.27
CA GLU A 62 12.94 3.96 -2.29
C GLU A 62 12.48 3.59 -3.71
N ALA A 63 12.27 2.29 -3.97
CA ALA A 63 11.83 1.82 -5.28
C ALA A 63 10.48 2.40 -5.67
N VAL A 64 9.52 2.42 -4.74
CA VAL A 64 8.19 2.98 -4.99
C VAL A 64 8.27 4.50 -5.14
N ARG A 65 9.08 5.18 -4.31
CA ARG A 65 9.29 6.63 -4.43
C ARG A 65 9.83 7.00 -5.81
N ASN A 66 10.79 6.24 -6.32
CA ASN A 66 11.34 6.45 -7.66
C ASN A 66 10.29 6.18 -8.75
N THR A 67 9.45 5.18 -8.56
CA THR A 67 8.34 4.89 -9.49
C THR A 67 7.35 6.05 -9.54
N ILE A 68 7.00 6.62 -8.40
CA ILE A 68 6.13 7.79 -8.33
C ILE A 68 6.78 8.97 -9.05
N ALA A 69 8.06 9.23 -8.78
CA ALA A 69 8.76 10.35 -9.37
C ALA A 69 8.86 10.27 -10.90
N ARG A 70 9.03 9.05 -11.44
CA ARG A 70 9.21 8.85 -12.88
C ARG A 70 7.90 8.67 -13.63
N PHE A 71 6.94 7.96 -13.07
CA PHE A 71 5.75 7.49 -13.76
C PHE A 71 4.45 7.94 -13.12
N GLY A 72 4.52 8.56 -11.95
CA GLY A 72 3.34 9.01 -11.22
C GLY A 72 2.63 10.15 -11.95
N SER A 73 1.32 10.22 -11.74
CA SER A 73 0.49 11.32 -12.20
C SER A 73 -0.24 11.94 -11.03
N LEU A 74 -0.29 13.27 -11.00
CA LEU A 74 -1.04 14.01 -10.01
C LEU A 74 -2.43 14.30 -10.60
N GLU A 75 -3.46 13.77 -9.96
CA GLU A 75 -4.85 14.00 -10.36
C GLU A 75 -5.50 14.96 -9.37
N SER A 76 -6.13 16.00 -9.89
CA SER A 76 -6.92 16.94 -9.10
C SER A 76 -8.41 16.77 -9.39
N LYS A 77 -9.23 16.77 -8.34
CA LYS A 77 -10.68 16.63 -8.44
C LYS A 77 -11.38 17.70 -7.62
N LYS A 78 -12.56 18.09 -8.08
CA LYS A 78 -13.42 19.03 -7.37
C LYS A 78 -13.87 18.44 -6.02
N THR A 79 -13.90 19.27 -5.01
CA THR A 79 -14.58 18.95 -3.74
C THR A 79 -15.98 19.55 -3.75
N LYS A 80 -16.74 19.29 -2.69
CA LYS A 80 -18.06 19.91 -2.50
C LYS A 80 -17.97 21.44 -2.34
N SER A 81 -16.80 21.94 -1.93
CA SER A 81 -16.57 23.37 -1.71
C SER A 81 -15.97 24.07 -2.93
N PHE A 82 -15.86 23.38 -4.07
CA PHE A 82 -15.28 23.95 -5.27
C PHE A 82 -16.09 25.09 -5.82
N ASN A 83 -15.43 26.22 -6.13
CA ASN A 83 -16.04 27.38 -6.75
C ASN A 83 -15.71 27.36 -8.24
N SER A 84 -16.71 27.08 -9.09
CA SER A 84 -16.54 26.95 -10.54
C SER A 84 -16.14 28.26 -11.24
N GLU A 85 -16.35 29.38 -10.60
CA GLU A 85 -15.96 30.70 -11.13
C GLU A 85 -14.78 31.30 -10.36
N GLY A 86 -14.17 30.54 -9.46
CA GLY A 86 -13.08 31.01 -8.64
C GLY A 86 -11.72 30.90 -9.30
N THR A 87 -10.69 31.23 -8.51
CA THR A 87 -9.27 31.26 -8.93
C THR A 87 -8.77 29.93 -9.46
N TYR A 88 -9.31 28.80 -8.95
CA TYR A 88 -8.80 27.45 -9.24
C TYR A 88 -9.60 26.70 -10.31
N LYS A 89 -10.49 27.37 -11.01
CA LYS A 89 -11.39 26.72 -11.99
C LYS A 89 -10.67 25.94 -13.08
N ASN A 90 -9.47 26.39 -13.48
CA ASN A 90 -8.69 25.74 -14.53
C ASN A 90 -7.80 24.61 -14.03
N LEU A 91 -7.79 24.36 -12.72
CA LEU A 91 -6.96 23.32 -12.11
C LEU A 91 -7.76 22.04 -11.79
N ALA A 92 -9.10 22.11 -11.85
CA ALA A 92 -9.97 21.00 -11.47
C ALA A 92 -10.01 19.90 -12.53
N ASP A 93 -10.16 18.66 -12.05
CA ASP A 93 -10.36 17.47 -12.89
C ASP A 93 -9.27 17.27 -13.95
N LYS A 94 -8.01 17.52 -13.57
CA LYS A 94 -6.85 17.37 -14.44
C LYS A 94 -5.89 16.33 -13.92
N SER A 95 -5.10 15.77 -14.84
CA SER A 95 -4.05 14.81 -14.54
C SER A 95 -2.77 15.27 -15.23
N GLU A 96 -1.67 15.35 -14.48
CA GLU A 96 -0.35 15.67 -15.02
C GLU A 96 0.71 14.76 -14.45
N LYS A 97 1.72 14.45 -15.27
CA LYS A 97 2.87 13.67 -14.82
C LYS A 97 3.63 14.44 -13.74
N VAL A 98 3.92 13.77 -12.61
CA VAL A 98 4.67 14.35 -11.50
C VAL A 98 6.02 14.88 -11.97
N ALA A 99 6.69 14.16 -12.88
CA ALA A 99 8.01 14.53 -13.38
C ALA A 99 8.03 15.82 -14.20
N TYR A 100 6.89 16.23 -14.75
CA TYR A 100 6.82 17.35 -15.69
C TYR A 100 5.94 18.52 -15.23
N ILE A 101 5.32 18.41 -14.06
CA ILE A 101 4.45 19.46 -13.57
C ILE A 101 5.27 20.73 -13.24
N PRO A 102 4.91 21.91 -13.76
CA PRO A 102 5.60 23.14 -13.39
C PRO A 102 5.39 23.50 -11.93
N SER A 103 6.43 24.06 -11.29
CA SER A 103 6.39 24.41 -9.86
C SER A 103 5.24 25.36 -9.52
N HIS A 104 4.98 26.36 -10.39
CA HIS A 104 3.90 27.32 -10.14
C HIS A 104 2.52 26.65 -10.16
N ARG A 105 2.32 25.65 -11.03
CA ARG A 105 1.05 24.92 -11.11
C ARG A 105 0.89 24.01 -9.90
N TYR A 106 1.96 23.32 -9.51
CA TYR A 106 1.93 22.49 -8.31
C TYR A 106 1.58 23.32 -7.06
N LEU A 107 2.22 24.48 -6.90
CA LEU A 107 1.94 25.37 -5.77
C LEU A 107 0.50 25.87 -5.78
N ALA A 108 -0.04 26.20 -6.96
CA ALA A 108 -1.44 26.62 -7.11
C ALA A 108 -2.41 25.50 -6.72
N ILE A 109 -2.14 24.27 -7.17
CA ILE A 109 -2.96 23.10 -6.81
C ILE A 109 -2.92 22.86 -5.30
N MET A 110 -1.75 22.92 -4.69
CA MET A 110 -1.63 22.70 -3.25
C MET A 110 -2.30 23.79 -2.44
N ARG A 111 -2.31 25.03 -2.94
CA ARG A 111 -3.08 26.12 -2.33
C ARG A 111 -4.57 25.83 -2.38
N ALA A 112 -5.07 25.36 -3.53
CA ALA A 112 -6.46 24.97 -3.67
C ALA A 112 -6.86 23.83 -2.74
N VAL A 113 -5.96 22.87 -2.52
CA VAL A 113 -6.16 21.77 -1.56
C VAL A 113 -6.27 22.34 -0.14
N LYS A 114 -5.39 23.27 0.23
CA LYS A 114 -5.41 23.93 1.54
C LYS A 114 -6.71 24.67 1.76
N GLU A 115 -7.25 25.30 0.72
CA GLU A 115 -8.53 26.02 0.75
C GLU A 115 -9.74 25.09 0.59
N LYS A 116 -9.51 23.77 0.50
CA LYS A 116 -10.53 22.74 0.42
C LYS A 116 -11.38 22.77 -0.86
N GLU A 117 -10.94 23.45 -1.91
CA GLU A 117 -11.65 23.48 -3.18
C GLU A 117 -11.29 22.29 -4.08
N LEU A 118 -10.09 21.73 -3.92
CA LEU A 118 -9.64 20.56 -4.67
C LEU A 118 -9.15 19.47 -3.73
N SER A 119 -9.26 18.22 -4.16
CA SER A 119 -8.56 17.09 -3.59
C SER A 119 -7.59 16.55 -4.62
N VAL A 120 -6.44 16.09 -4.17
CA VAL A 120 -5.41 15.54 -5.05
C VAL A 120 -5.09 14.12 -4.68
N LYS A 121 -4.67 13.38 -5.70
CA LYS A 121 -4.27 11.98 -5.57
C LYS A 121 -3.14 11.74 -6.56
N ILE A 122 -2.16 10.96 -6.13
CA ILE A 122 -1.10 10.51 -7.01
C ILE A 122 -1.45 9.11 -7.47
N THR A 123 -1.34 8.84 -8.77
CA THR A 123 -1.61 7.53 -9.34
C THR A 123 -0.37 6.98 -10.02
N ILE A 124 -0.18 5.66 -9.91
CA ILE A 124 0.87 4.91 -10.61
C ILE A 124 0.27 3.60 -11.13
N ASP A 125 1.02 2.91 -11.98
CA ASP A 125 0.65 1.58 -12.44
C ASP A 125 0.95 0.59 -11.31
N THR A 126 -0.07 0.26 -10.53
CA THR A 126 0.06 -0.67 -9.40
C THR A 126 0.36 -2.09 -9.85
N ASP A 127 -0.05 -2.49 -11.06
CA ASP A 127 0.23 -3.82 -11.59
C ASP A 127 1.74 -4.04 -11.73
N ARG A 128 2.47 -3.03 -12.14
CA ARG A 128 3.95 -3.09 -12.22
C ARG A 128 4.56 -3.32 -10.83
N VAL A 129 4.06 -2.63 -9.81
CA VAL A 129 4.52 -2.82 -8.43
C VAL A 129 4.21 -4.24 -7.96
N TYR A 130 3.01 -4.72 -8.22
CA TYR A 130 2.59 -6.06 -7.82
C TYR A 130 3.40 -7.15 -8.51
N GLU A 131 3.75 -6.98 -9.78
CA GLU A 131 4.62 -7.92 -10.49
C GLU A 131 6.02 -7.95 -9.87
N ASN A 132 6.57 -6.81 -9.48
CA ASN A 132 7.84 -6.76 -8.79
C ASN A 132 7.78 -7.49 -7.43
N ILE A 133 6.72 -7.31 -6.67
CA ILE A 133 6.51 -8.04 -5.42
C ILE A 133 6.51 -9.54 -5.69
N LYS A 134 5.74 -9.98 -6.67
CA LYS A 134 5.62 -11.40 -7.02
C LYS A 134 6.97 -11.98 -7.44
N GLN A 135 7.74 -11.25 -8.23
CA GLN A 135 9.02 -11.72 -8.76
C GLN A 135 10.12 -11.77 -7.70
N TYR A 136 10.21 -10.76 -6.82
CA TYR A 136 11.35 -10.57 -5.93
C TYR A 136 11.07 -10.85 -4.46
N LYS A 137 9.81 -10.81 -4.03
CA LYS A 137 9.43 -10.98 -2.63
C LYS A 137 8.77 -12.32 -2.32
N ILE A 138 8.25 -13.00 -3.33
CA ILE A 138 7.63 -14.32 -3.16
C ILE A 138 8.67 -15.38 -3.53
N PRO A 139 8.93 -16.37 -2.65
CA PRO A 139 9.90 -17.43 -2.96
C PRO A 139 9.52 -18.20 -4.23
N LYS A 140 10.49 -18.47 -5.08
CA LYS A 140 10.26 -19.16 -6.37
C LYS A 140 9.76 -20.58 -6.22
N SER A 141 10.15 -21.24 -5.12
CA SER A 141 9.73 -22.61 -4.81
C SER A 141 8.54 -22.65 -3.85
N SER A 142 7.73 -21.58 -3.83
CA SER A 142 6.64 -21.42 -2.88
C SER A 142 5.49 -22.38 -3.13
N GLN A 143 4.80 -22.74 -2.06
CA GLN A 143 3.56 -23.52 -2.07
C GLN A 143 2.34 -22.59 -2.21
N SER A 144 1.14 -23.16 -2.14
CA SER A 144 -0.10 -22.39 -2.28
C SER A 144 -0.27 -21.30 -1.21
N SER A 145 0.38 -21.43 -0.05
CA SER A 145 0.39 -20.36 0.97
C SER A 145 1.05 -19.08 0.48
N SER A 146 1.81 -19.14 -0.63
CA SER A 146 2.38 -17.93 -1.23
C SER A 146 1.32 -16.92 -1.65
N ALA A 147 0.10 -17.37 -1.95
CA ALA A 147 -1.01 -16.48 -2.26
C ALA A 147 -1.36 -15.59 -1.06
N LEU A 148 -1.31 -16.14 0.15
CA LEU A 148 -1.54 -15.38 1.38
C LEU A 148 -0.41 -14.38 1.63
N LEU A 149 0.83 -14.77 1.35
CA LEU A 149 1.99 -13.88 1.48
C LEU A 149 1.91 -12.72 0.47
N LEU A 150 1.57 -13.01 -0.77
CA LEU A 150 1.40 -11.99 -1.80
C LEU A 150 0.29 -11.01 -1.43
N GLU A 151 -0.83 -11.51 -0.92
CA GLU A 151 -1.93 -10.68 -0.44
C GLU A 151 -1.49 -9.74 0.67
N ALA A 152 -0.67 -10.24 1.62
CA ALA A 152 -0.15 -9.43 2.72
C ALA A 152 0.73 -8.28 2.20
N TYR A 153 1.61 -8.56 1.23
CA TYR A 153 2.49 -7.54 0.66
C TYR A 153 1.72 -6.51 -0.17
N LYS A 154 0.73 -6.95 -0.95
CA LYS A 154 -0.14 -6.02 -1.69
C LYS A 154 -0.91 -5.11 -0.75
N ASP A 155 -1.42 -5.65 0.34
CA ASP A 155 -2.11 -4.86 1.37
C ASP A 155 -1.15 -3.84 2.01
N GLY A 156 0.08 -4.27 2.33
CA GLY A 156 1.11 -3.38 2.87
C GLY A 156 1.43 -2.24 1.93
N PHE A 157 1.54 -2.51 0.63
CA PHE A 157 1.73 -1.48 -0.38
C PHE A 157 0.53 -0.53 -0.43
N LYS A 158 -0.67 -1.06 -0.60
CA LYS A 158 -1.87 -0.26 -0.84
C LYS A 158 -2.29 0.55 0.37
N ARG A 159 -2.22 -0.04 1.56
CA ARG A 159 -2.76 0.56 2.78
C ARG A 159 -1.73 1.36 3.56
N LEU A 160 -0.47 0.96 3.54
CA LEU A 160 0.58 1.55 4.39
C LEU A 160 1.66 2.29 3.60
N LEU A 161 2.33 1.62 2.67
CA LEU A 161 3.49 2.18 1.97
C LEU A 161 3.10 3.32 1.03
N TYR A 162 2.17 3.07 0.12
CA TYR A 162 1.78 4.04 -0.88
C TYR A 162 1.18 5.33 -0.27
N PRO A 163 0.24 5.25 0.68
CA PRO A 163 -0.28 6.45 1.33
C PRO A 163 0.80 7.25 2.07
N SER A 164 1.75 6.56 2.70
CA SER A 164 2.88 7.22 3.37
C SER A 164 3.73 8.02 2.38
N LEU A 165 4.07 7.43 1.23
CA LEU A 165 4.88 8.10 0.20
C LEU A 165 4.10 9.19 -0.53
N GLU A 166 2.80 9.02 -0.71
CA GLU A 166 1.94 10.03 -1.31
C GLU A 166 1.96 11.33 -0.50
N ARG A 167 2.02 11.23 0.82
CA ARG A 167 2.11 12.38 1.70
C ARG A 167 3.47 13.10 1.63
N GLU A 168 4.54 12.40 1.22
CA GLU A 168 5.89 12.97 1.08
C GLU A 168 6.06 13.80 -0.20
N VAL A 169 5.24 13.58 -1.19
CA VAL A 169 5.37 14.23 -2.52
C VAL A 169 4.75 15.60 -2.58
#